data_8607ca3127cf0ca9caa69e38d2e04ae1
#
_entry.id   8607ca3127cf0ca9caa69e38d2e04ae1
#
_cell.length_a   1.000
_cell.length_b   1.000
_cell.length_c   1.000
_cell.angle_alpha   90.00
_cell.angle_beta   90.00
_cell.angle_gamma   90.00
#
_symmetry.space_group_name_H-M   'P 1'
#
loop_
_entity.id
_entity.type
_entity.pdbx_description
1 polymer ?
#
loop_
_entity_poly.entity_id
_entity_poly.type
_entity_poly.pdbx_seq_one_letter_code
_entity_poly.pdbx_strand_id
1 'polypeptide(L)'
;MSEHARGLRIAVTGATSDFAAAILPRLFEDPEVDSVVGIARRPARITHPKFTSLRSDIRSPDLEETLAGCDVVLHLAFVVEELKDKAETHDINLRGSRNVIDSAYRAGVARVVIASSINAYGADIAPEPLTENHYPAGDPDRYYFYDKAEVEHYAEWWLRRHPGEMAISMLRCTYIIGPDFANDGIDQFTGPIGAFPEADRASYQFLYQDDMADAFHRAAKTDLIGPYNLGPVDWVGVRELAAMQGQLMFDVPQKAAVHVANVAFRLGLTPFSGQWVTPGEPIVDSSALGRATGWAPTLTAHESAAVMILLQGKALLRRGAALARGTACEAALRPASEAVALSRGDVAALHVEHRQLDTSHGSVHVEIHRASVDTEQSVVLVADAGLHARYLTSLASDIAADGVDVVVLDLPGHGLSTGPRGRSSAVQTTEAVDAALRFARTGLDTAPITVRSGTRHATDTLIGGIVRRATGWKTMEQPTRSDGLLPSKIRVDGTFGIPFVSSAADARTMCTTATGLSAAR
;
A
#
# COMPACT_ATOMS: atom_id res chain seq x y z
N MET A 1 -10.98 15.50 -41.83
CA MET A 1 -11.42 14.50 -40.85
C MET A 1 -10.15 13.87 -40.33
N SER A 2 -9.68 14.26 -39.16
CA SER A 2 -8.53 13.62 -38.53
C SER A 2 -8.95 12.20 -38.15
N GLU A 3 -8.28 11.18 -38.69
CA GLU A 3 -8.32 9.84 -38.13
C GLU A 3 -8.01 9.98 -36.61
N HIS A 4 -9.00 9.74 -35.76
CA HIS A 4 -8.73 9.57 -34.35
C HIS A 4 -7.86 8.32 -34.27
N ALA A 5 -6.58 8.49 -33.94
CA ALA A 5 -5.71 7.37 -33.64
C ALA A 5 -6.43 6.50 -32.61
N ARG A 6 -6.63 5.23 -32.91
CA ARG A 6 -7.22 4.23 -32.02
C ARG A 6 -6.38 4.22 -30.74
N GLY A 7 -7.02 4.32 -29.59
CA GLY A 7 -6.33 4.20 -28.30
C GLY A 7 -5.83 2.77 -28.04
N LEU A 8 -5.03 2.60 -27.00
CA LEU A 8 -4.39 1.33 -26.66
C LEU A 8 -5.40 0.28 -26.20
N ARG A 9 -5.27 -0.92 -26.72
CA ARG A 9 -5.91 -2.12 -26.20
C ARG A 9 -4.90 -2.95 -25.41
N ILE A 10 -5.12 -3.09 -24.12
CA ILE A 10 -4.18 -3.71 -23.18
C ILE A 10 -4.73 -5.05 -22.68
N ALA A 11 -3.97 -6.14 -22.84
CA ALA A 11 -4.26 -7.40 -22.18
C ALA A 11 -3.54 -7.45 -20.82
N VAL A 12 -4.23 -7.92 -19.77
CA VAL A 12 -3.68 -8.09 -18.43
C VAL A 12 -3.84 -9.54 -18.01
N THR A 13 -2.76 -10.31 -18.01
CA THR A 13 -2.79 -11.66 -17.45
C THR A 13 -2.69 -11.59 -15.93
N GLY A 14 -3.33 -12.52 -15.22
CA GLY A 14 -3.42 -12.41 -13.77
C GLY A 14 -4.36 -11.30 -13.30
N ALA A 15 -5.40 -11.00 -14.06
CA ALA A 15 -6.34 -9.90 -13.81
C ALA A 15 -7.12 -9.99 -12.47
N THR A 16 -6.91 -11.05 -11.70
CA THR A 16 -7.48 -11.23 -10.35
C THR A 16 -6.43 -11.13 -9.22
N SER A 17 -5.21 -10.71 -9.54
CA SER A 17 -4.12 -10.52 -8.56
C SER A 17 -4.18 -9.15 -7.90
N ASP A 18 -3.45 -9.00 -6.78
CA ASP A 18 -3.31 -7.72 -6.07
C ASP A 18 -2.64 -6.66 -6.96
N PHE A 19 -1.67 -7.07 -7.80
CA PHE A 19 -1.09 -6.20 -8.82
C PHE A 19 -2.15 -5.64 -9.77
N ALA A 20 -3.03 -6.50 -10.28
CA ALA A 20 -4.09 -6.06 -11.17
C ALA A 20 -5.10 -5.14 -10.44
N ALA A 21 -5.39 -5.40 -9.17
CA ALA A 21 -6.27 -4.55 -8.38
C ALA A 21 -5.75 -3.11 -8.27
N ALA A 22 -4.43 -2.93 -8.14
CA ALA A 22 -3.80 -1.62 -8.09
C ALA A 22 -3.64 -0.97 -9.48
N ILE A 23 -3.32 -1.74 -10.52
CA ILE A 23 -3.00 -1.21 -11.86
C ILE A 23 -4.25 -0.86 -12.67
N LEU A 24 -5.29 -1.71 -12.63
CA LEU A 24 -6.46 -1.57 -13.48
C LEU A 24 -7.20 -0.23 -13.36
N PRO A 25 -7.41 0.36 -12.15
CA PRO A 25 -8.04 1.67 -12.03
C PRO A 25 -7.31 2.75 -12.84
N ARG A 26 -5.98 2.74 -12.82
CA ARG A 26 -5.16 3.72 -13.54
C ARG A 26 -5.27 3.56 -15.05
N LEU A 27 -5.36 2.33 -15.55
CA LEU A 27 -5.61 2.06 -16.98
C LEU A 27 -7.00 2.54 -17.41
N PHE A 28 -7.99 2.41 -16.54
CA PHE A 28 -9.36 2.84 -16.86
C PHE A 28 -9.49 4.36 -16.92
N GLU A 29 -8.75 5.08 -16.09
CA GLU A 29 -8.74 6.54 -16.05
C GLU A 29 -7.95 7.17 -17.22
N ASP A 30 -7.06 6.43 -17.86
CA ASP A 30 -6.28 6.94 -18.98
C ASP A 30 -7.14 7.07 -20.25
N PRO A 31 -7.28 8.29 -20.82
CA PRO A 31 -8.02 8.49 -22.07
C PRO A 31 -7.35 7.84 -23.31
N GLU A 32 -6.05 7.54 -23.25
CA GLU A 32 -5.34 6.86 -24.32
C GLU A 32 -5.54 5.34 -24.32
N VAL A 33 -6.17 4.79 -23.27
CA VAL A 33 -6.55 3.37 -23.18
C VAL A 33 -8.01 3.21 -23.59
N ASP A 34 -8.26 2.55 -24.72
CA ASP A 34 -9.61 2.28 -25.20
C ASP A 34 -10.26 1.09 -24.50
N SER A 35 -9.49 0.01 -24.30
CA SER A 35 -10.02 -1.21 -23.71
C SER A 35 -8.96 -2.04 -22.99
N VAL A 36 -9.39 -2.77 -21.98
CA VAL A 36 -8.57 -3.70 -21.19
C VAL A 36 -9.19 -5.09 -21.21
N VAL A 37 -8.41 -6.09 -21.59
CA VAL A 37 -8.80 -7.51 -21.60
C VAL A 37 -8.12 -8.20 -20.42
N GLY A 38 -8.89 -8.50 -19.38
CA GLY A 38 -8.39 -9.20 -18.19
C GLY A 38 -8.45 -10.72 -18.38
N ILE A 39 -7.30 -11.39 -18.31
CA ILE A 39 -7.15 -12.84 -18.52
C ILE A 39 -6.80 -13.50 -17.18
N ALA A 40 -7.64 -14.41 -16.71
CA ALA A 40 -7.40 -15.17 -15.48
C ALA A 40 -8.16 -16.50 -15.47
N ARG A 41 -7.71 -17.47 -14.66
CA ARG A 41 -8.41 -18.76 -14.46
C ARG A 41 -9.77 -18.59 -13.78
N ARG A 42 -9.96 -17.54 -13.00
CA ARG A 42 -11.22 -17.14 -12.36
C ARG A 42 -11.68 -15.81 -12.96
N PRO A 43 -12.99 -15.59 -13.14
CA PRO A 43 -13.46 -14.29 -13.64
C PRO A 43 -13.12 -13.17 -12.65
N ALA A 44 -12.66 -12.05 -13.17
CA ALA A 44 -12.46 -10.85 -12.36
C ALA A 44 -13.80 -10.26 -11.94
N ARG A 45 -13.88 -9.80 -10.68
CA ARG A 45 -15.09 -9.18 -10.10
C ARG A 45 -15.15 -7.67 -10.36
N ILE A 46 -14.57 -7.23 -11.47
CA ILE A 46 -14.49 -5.80 -11.84
C ILE A 46 -15.51 -5.56 -12.94
N THR A 47 -16.30 -4.49 -12.78
CA THR A 47 -17.22 -4.01 -13.82
C THR A 47 -16.80 -2.60 -14.20
N HIS A 48 -16.35 -2.44 -15.44
CA HIS A 48 -16.00 -1.14 -15.99
C HIS A 48 -16.26 -1.14 -17.52
N PRO A 49 -16.69 -0.01 -18.14
CA PRO A 49 -16.97 0.04 -19.58
C PRO A 49 -15.79 -0.36 -20.48
N LYS A 50 -14.57 -0.04 -20.07
CA LYS A 50 -13.35 -0.41 -20.80
C LYS A 50 -12.89 -1.85 -20.54
N PHE A 51 -13.51 -2.62 -19.62
CA PHE A 51 -12.98 -3.91 -19.15
C PHE A 51 -13.79 -5.10 -19.64
N THR A 52 -13.09 -6.06 -20.22
CA THR A 52 -13.63 -7.38 -20.57
C THR A 52 -12.86 -8.47 -19.83
N SER A 53 -13.55 -9.29 -19.04
CA SER A 53 -12.94 -10.43 -18.34
C SER A 53 -13.05 -11.70 -19.15
N LEU A 54 -11.90 -12.31 -19.44
CA LEU A 54 -11.82 -13.60 -20.14
C LEU A 54 -11.28 -14.68 -19.19
N ARG A 55 -11.92 -15.82 -19.19
CA ARG A 55 -11.45 -16.99 -18.44
C ARG A 55 -10.51 -17.82 -19.32
N SER A 56 -9.22 -17.74 -19.03
CA SER A 56 -8.21 -18.55 -19.71
C SER A 56 -7.03 -18.86 -18.78
N ASP A 57 -6.31 -19.93 -19.08
CA ASP A 57 -5.00 -20.24 -18.47
C ASP A 57 -3.91 -19.71 -19.39
N ILE A 58 -2.87 -19.10 -18.81
CA ILE A 58 -1.72 -18.59 -19.59
C ILE A 58 -0.95 -19.70 -20.34
N ARG A 59 -1.20 -20.97 -19.99
CA ARG A 59 -0.63 -22.13 -20.69
C ARG A 59 -1.49 -22.62 -21.87
N SER A 60 -2.67 -22.00 -22.09
CA SER A 60 -3.57 -22.40 -23.18
C SER A 60 -2.92 -22.23 -24.55
N PRO A 61 -3.08 -23.18 -25.47
CA PRO A 61 -2.64 -23.02 -26.86
C PRO A 61 -3.41 -21.89 -27.59
N ASP A 62 -4.64 -21.56 -27.13
CA ASP A 62 -5.49 -20.55 -27.75
C ASP A 62 -5.19 -19.11 -27.21
N LEU A 63 -4.09 -18.94 -26.49
CA LEU A 63 -3.74 -17.65 -25.91
C LEU A 63 -3.44 -16.59 -26.99
N GLU A 64 -2.88 -16.99 -28.12
CA GLU A 64 -2.65 -16.15 -29.27
C GLU A 64 -3.96 -15.50 -29.79
N GLU A 65 -5.01 -16.27 -29.94
CA GLU A 65 -6.33 -15.77 -30.36
C GLU A 65 -6.91 -14.79 -29.32
N THR A 66 -6.67 -15.09 -28.02
CA THR A 66 -7.10 -14.23 -26.92
C THR A 66 -6.40 -12.87 -26.92
N LEU A 67 -5.13 -12.83 -27.35
CA LEU A 67 -4.31 -11.62 -27.45
C LEU A 67 -4.48 -10.87 -28.77
N ALA A 68 -5.19 -11.42 -29.73
CA ALA A 68 -5.36 -10.82 -31.04
C ALA A 68 -5.94 -9.39 -30.96
N GLY A 69 -5.25 -8.46 -31.64
CA GLY A 69 -5.60 -7.04 -31.66
C GLY A 69 -5.31 -6.26 -30.38
N CYS A 70 -4.61 -6.84 -29.40
CA CYS A 70 -4.03 -6.10 -28.29
C CYS A 70 -2.70 -5.46 -28.72
N ASP A 71 -2.44 -4.26 -28.22
CA ASP A 71 -1.21 -3.51 -28.47
C ASP A 71 -0.15 -3.82 -27.40
N VAL A 72 -0.59 -4.10 -26.17
CA VAL A 72 0.25 -4.31 -24.99
C VAL A 72 -0.24 -5.50 -24.19
N VAL A 73 0.69 -6.26 -23.62
CA VAL A 73 0.41 -7.26 -22.59
C VAL A 73 1.09 -6.87 -21.27
N LEU A 74 0.32 -6.68 -20.22
CA LEU A 74 0.83 -6.67 -18.84
C LEU A 74 0.77 -8.09 -18.28
N HIS A 75 1.92 -8.71 -18.15
CA HIS A 75 2.03 -10.09 -17.67
C HIS A 75 2.23 -10.11 -16.14
N LEU A 76 1.10 -10.20 -15.40
CA LEU A 76 1.05 -10.22 -13.94
C LEU A 76 0.77 -11.63 -13.39
N ALA A 77 0.42 -12.58 -14.26
CA ALA A 77 0.12 -13.95 -13.84
C ALA A 77 1.38 -14.69 -13.39
N PHE A 78 1.47 -14.97 -12.10
CA PHE A 78 2.55 -15.72 -11.49
C PHE A 78 2.06 -16.37 -10.20
N VAL A 79 2.50 -17.59 -9.89
CA VAL A 79 2.18 -18.28 -8.63
C VAL A 79 3.25 -17.96 -7.61
N VAL A 80 2.88 -17.14 -6.62
CA VAL A 80 3.73 -16.75 -5.48
C VAL A 80 3.50 -17.69 -4.29
N GLU A 81 2.27 -18.19 -4.11
CA GLU A 81 1.94 -19.14 -3.05
C GLU A 81 2.73 -20.44 -3.19
N GLU A 82 3.21 -20.94 -2.06
CA GLU A 82 3.98 -22.17 -2.04
C GLU A 82 3.06 -23.41 -2.17
N LEU A 83 2.80 -23.82 -3.42
CA LEU A 83 2.03 -25.04 -3.67
C LEU A 83 2.82 -26.29 -3.22
N LYS A 84 2.09 -27.34 -2.83
CA LYS A 84 2.70 -28.64 -2.50
C LYS A 84 3.37 -29.28 -3.71
N ASP A 85 2.75 -29.13 -4.87
CA ASP A 85 3.30 -29.59 -6.15
C ASP A 85 4.18 -28.49 -6.79
N LYS A 86 5.48 -28.63 -6.61
CA LYS A 86 6.46 -27.69 -7.19
C LYS A 86 6.54 -27.81 -8.72
N ALA A 87 6.31 -28.98 -9.27
CA ALA A 87 6.31 -29.17 -10.72
C ALA A 87 5.16 -28.41 -11.39
N GLU A 88 3.97 -28.39 -10.76
CA GLU A 88 2.85 -27.58 -11.24
C GLU A 88 3.16 -26.08 -11.10
N THR A 89 3.79 -25.64 -10.01
CA THR A 89 4.22 -24.26 -9.83
C THR A 89 5.15 -23.82 -10.95
N HIS A 90 6.22 -24.59 -11.21
CA HIS A 90 7.15 -24.32 -12.30
C HIS A 90 6.47 -24.34 -13.67
N ASP A 91 5.57 -25.29 -13.92
CA ASP A 91 4.85 -25.36 -15.19
C ASP A 91 3.99 -24.10 -15.43
N ILE A 92 3.28 -23.63 -14.40
CA ILE A 92 2.51 -22.38 -14.51
C ILE A 92 3.44 -21.20 -14.75
N ASN A 93 4.47 -21.05 -13.93
CA ASN A 93 5.35 -19.88 -13.96
C ASN A 93 6.22 -19.86 -15.22
N LEU A 94 6.93 -20.93 -15.53
CA LEU A 94 7.90 -20.94 -16.63
C LEU A 94 7.24 -21.19 -17.99
N ARG A 95 6.50 -22.30 -18.14
CA ARG A 95 5.82 -22.59 -19.40
C ARG A 95 4.74 -21.56 -19.71
N GLY A 96 3.99 -21.14 -18.68
CA GLY A 96 2.96 -20.12 -18.84
C GLY A 96 3.55 -18.78 -19.31
N SER A 97 4.63 -18.29 -18.69
CA SER A 97 5.25 -17.02 -19.07
C SER A 97 5.89 -17.09 -20.47
N ARG A 98 6.53 -18.22 -20.82
CA ARG A 98 7.03 -18.45 -22.19
C ARG A 98 5.90 -18.41 -23.21
N ASN A 99 4.78 -19.10 -22.92
CA ASN A 99 3.61 -19.09 -23.79
C ASN A 99 3.01 -17.69 -23.95
N VAL A 100 3.02 -16.85 -22.91
CA VAL A 100 2.57 -15.45 -23.01
C VAL A 100 3.45 -14.66 -23.96
N ILE A 101 4.77 -14.75 -23.85
CA ILE A 101 5.72 -14.04 -24.72
C ILE A 101 5.54 -14.49 -26.17
N ASP A 102 5.54 -15.79 -26.42
CA ASP A 102 5.43 -16.36 -27.75
C ASP A 102 4.06 -16.07 -28.41
N SER A 103 2.98 -16.15 -27.64
CA SER A 103 1.63 -15.85 -28.13
C SER A 103 1.43 -14.36 -28.39
N ALA A 104 2.00 -13.48 -27.54
CA ALA A 104 1.99 -12.05 -27.76
C ALA A 104 2.68 -11.68 -29.09
N TYR A 105 3.82 -12.27 -29.36
CA TYR A 105 4.54 -12.08 -30.61
C TYR A 105 3.72 -12.54 -31.83
N ARG A 106 3.19 -13.75 -31.80
CA ARG A 106 2.37 -14.29 -32.90
C ARG A 106 1.08 -13.49 -33.12
N ALA A 107 0.51 -12.92 -32.06
CA ALA A 107 -0.66 -12.05 -32.11
C ALA A 107 -0.35 -10.63 -32.62
N GLY A 108 0.92 -10.29 -32.83
CA GLY A 108 1.34 -8.96 -33.30
C GLY A 108 1.30 -7.89 -32.21
N VAL A 109 1.42 -8.27 -30.93
CA VAL A 109 1.52 -7.35 -29.80
C VAL A 109 2.84 -6.58 -29.87
N ALA A 110 2.80 -5.27 -29.68
CA ALA A 110 3.98 -4.43 -29.74
C ALA A 110 4.84 -4.47 -28.46
N ARG A 111 4.21 -4.64 -27.29
CA ARG A 111 4.89 -4.56 -25.98
C ARG A 111 4.42 -5.63 -25.01
N VAL A 112 5.36 -6.21 -24.28
CA VAL A 112 5.10 -7.08 -23.13
C VAL A 112 5.81 -6.51 -21.90
N VAL A 113 5.07 -6.22 -20.84
CA VAL A 113 5.61 -5.76 -19.56
C VAL A 113 5.42 -6.88 -18.54
N ILE A 114 6.50 -7.42 -18.02
CA ILE A 114 6.48 -8.58 -17.11
C ILE A 114 6.67 -8.10 -15.67
N ALA A 115 5.79 -8.52 -14.77
CA ALA A 115 5.97 -8.34 -13.33
C ALA A 115 7.07 -9.31 -12.83
N SER A 116 8.30 -8.83 -12.79
CA SER A 116 9.42 -9.52 -12.19
C SER A 116 9.59 -9.12 -10.71
N SER A 117 10.69 -9.49 -10.10
CA SER A 117 11.00 -9.23 -8.70
C SER A 117 12.51 -9.06 -8.52
N ILE A 118 12.91 -8.25 -7.54
CA ILE A 118 14.31 -8.19 -7.10
C ILE A 118 14.83 -9.55 -6.62
N ASN A 119 13.94 -10.46 -6.24
CA ASN A 119 14.30 -11.82 -5.87
C ASN A 119 14.87 -12.65 -7.06
N ALA A 120 14.74 -12.17 -8.30
CA ALA A 120 15.44 -12.75 -9.44
C ALA A 120 16.97 -12.64 -9.31
N TYR A 121 17.49 -11.69 -8.56
CA TYR A 121 18.92 -11.58 -8.27
C TYR A 121 19.44 -12.73 -7.39
N GLY A 122 18.58 -13.35 -6.59
CA GLY A 122 18.93 -14.38 -5.61
C GLY A 122 18.68 -13.91 -4.17
N ALA A 123 19.06 -14.76 -3.21
CA ALA A 123 18.83 -14.51 -1.79
C ALA A 123 20.01 -13.83 -1.07
N ASP A 124 21.12 -13.60 -1.75
CA ASP A 124 22.31 -13.01 -1.15
C ASP A 124 22.17 -11.49 -1.06
N ILE A 125 22.51 -10.95 0.11
CA ILE A 125 22.54 -9.51 0.33
C ILE A 125 23.84 -8.93 -0.22
N ALA A 126 23.74 -8.08 -1.24
CA ALA A 126 24.87 -7.33 -1.76
C ALA A 126 25.25 -6.18 -0.82
N PRO A 127 26.55 -5.80 -0.77
CA PRO A 127 27.02 -4.68 0.06
C PRO A 127 26.56 -3.30 -0.45
N GLU A 128 26.18 -3.21 -1.71
CA GLU A 128 25.72 -1.99 -2.39
C GLU A 128 24.42 -2.27 -3.16
N PRO A 129 23.62 -1.24 -3.46
CA PRO A 129 22.41 -1.40 -4.27
C PRO A 129 22.70 -2.02 -5.64
N LEU A 130 21.93 -3.03 -6.01
CA LEU A 130 22.07 -3.71 -7.28
C LEU A 130 21.46 -2.87 -8.42
N THR A 131 22.16 -2.80 -9.52
CA THR A 131 21.67 -2.22 -10.77
C THR A 131 21.24 -3.32 -11.75
N GLU A 132 20.56 -2.95 -12.83
CA GLU A 132 20.10 -3.86 -13.87
C GLU A 132 21.23 -4.63 -14.58
N ASN A 133 22.46 -4.16 -14.45
CA ASN A 133 23.67 -4.84 -14.99
C ASN A 133 24.04 -6.11 -14.20
N HIS A 134 23.49 -6.29 -13.01
CA HIS A 134 23.71 -7.50 -12.22
C HIS A 134 22.86 -8.65 -12.78
N TYR A 135 23.51 -9.79 -12.95
CA TYR A 135 22.88 -10.97 -13.51
C TYR A 135 21.81 -11.55 -12.56
N PRO A 136 20.61 -11.87 -13.04
CA PRO A 136 19.55 -12.49 -12.23
C PRO A 136 19.88 -13.98 -12.01
N ALA A 137 20.68 -14.27 -11.01
CA ALA A 137 21.16 -15.64 -10.74
C ALA A 137 20.05 -16.57 -10.21
N GLY A 138 19.00 -16.00 -9.61
CA GLY A 138 18.00 -16.77 -8.89
C GLY A 138 18.56 -17.50 -7.68
N ASP A 139 17.87 -18.53 -7.23
CA ASP A 139 18.33 -19.45 -6.19
C ASP A 139 17.68 -20.82 -6.48
N PRO A 140 18.46 -21.85 -6.86
CA PRO A 140 17.94 -23.17 -7.21
C PRO A 140 17.16 -23.87 -6.09
N ASP A 141 17.45 -23.55 -4.84
CA ASP A 141 16.79 -24.10 -3.67
C ASP A 141 15.49 -23.34 -3.29
N ARG A 142 15.20 -22.24 -4.00
CA ARG A 142 14.08 -21.33 -3.75
C ARG A 142 13.25 -21.15 -5.01
N TYR A 143 12.16 -21.90 -5.15
CA TYR A 143 11.36 -21.96 -6.38
C TYR A 143 10.97 -20.57 -6.93
N TYR A 144 10.58 -19.63 -6.06
CA TYR A 144 10.14 -18.30 -6.49
C TYR A 144 11.28 -17.50 -7.11
N PHE A 145 12.44 -17.49 -6.46
CA PHE A 145 13.65 -16.80 -6.92
C PHE A 145 14.14 -17.41 -8.24
N TYR A 146 14.16 -18.76 -8.29
CA TYR A 146 14.53 -19.50 -9.48
C TYR A 146 13.59 -19.22 -10.64
N ASP A 147 12.28 -19.32 -10.44
CA ASP A 147 11.29 -19.12 -11.49
C ASP A 147 11.32 -17.69 -12.04
N LYS A 148 11.49 -16.67 -11.17
CA LYS A 148 11.63 -15.28 -11.61
C LYS A 148 12.85 -15.09 -12.50
N ALA A 149 14.00 -15.61 -12.10
CA ALA A 149 15.23 -15.55 -12.91
C ALA A 149 15.07 -16.27 -14.26
N GLU A 150 14.49 -17.46 -14.26
CA GLU A 150 14.29 -18.25 -15.50
C GLU A 150 13.34 -17.59 -16.49
N VAL A 151 12.30 -16.88 -16.01
CA VAL A 151 11.42 -16.09 -16.89
C VAL A 151 12.19 -14.95 -17.52
N GLU A 152 13.05 -14.26 -16.78
CA GLU A 152 13.89 -13.20 -17.32
C GLU A 152 14.93 -13.73 -18.30
N HIS A 153 15.57 -14.86 -18.01
CA HIS A 153 16.51 -15.51 -18.95
C HIS A 153 15.83 -15.86 -20.28
N TYR A 154 14.58 -16.33 -20.22
CA TYR A 154 13.82 -16.60 -21.43
C TYR A 154 13.50 -15.29 -22.19
N ALA A 155 13.07 -14.25 -21.50
CA ALA A 155 12.77 -12.95 -22.12
C ALA A 155 14.02 -12.34 -22.80
N GLU A 156 15.18 -12.38 -22.12
CA GLU A 156 16.46 -11.94 -22.70
C GLU A 156 16.89 -12.78 -23.90
N TRP A 157 16.77 -14.11 -23.81
CA TRP A 157 17.06 -15.00 -24.92
C TRP A 157 16.16 -14.67 -26.11
N TRP A 158 14.87 -14.42 -25.87
CA TRP A 158 13.90 -14.06 -26.88
C TRP A 158 14.27 -12.74 -27.56
N LEU A 159 14.56 -11.69 -26.82
CA LEU A 159 14.98 -10.36 -27.32
C LEU A 159 16.23 -10.44 -28.21
N ARG A 160 17.18 -11.31 -27.86
CA ARG A 160 18.40 -11.51 -28.68
C ARG A 160 18.13 -12.21 -29.99
N ARG A 161 17.10 -13.04 -30.06
CA ARG A 161 16.72 -13.76 -31.30
C ARG A 161 15.79 -12.96 -32.21
N HIS A 162 15.07 -12.01 -31.64
CA HIS A 162 14.05 -11.20 -32.34
C HIS A 162 14.30 -9.69 -32.10
N PRO A 163 15.47 -9.17 -32.49
CA PRO A 163 15.83 -7.78 -32.21
C PRO A 163 14.89 -6.81 -32.95
N GLY A 164 14.23 -5.94 -32.16
CA GLY A 164 13.35 -4.90 -32.66
C GLY A 164 11.96 -5.37 -33.12
N GLU A 165 11.60 -6.66 -32.92
CA GLU A 165 10.30 -7.18 -33.36
C GLU A 165 9.19 -6.93 -32.35
N MET A 166 9.50 -6.98 -31.05
CA MET A 166 8.59 -6.69 -29.94
C MET A 166 9.39 -6.18 -28.75
N ALA A 167 8.91 -5.16 -28.05
CA ALA A 167 9.52 -4.69 -26.82
C ALA A 167 9.13 -5.58 -25.64
N ILE A 168 10.10 -6.08 -24.88
CA ILE A 168 9.85 -6.83 -23.64
C ILE A 168 10.59 -6.15 -22.51
N SER A 169 9.87 -5.74 -21.47
CA SER A 169 10.45 -5.21 -20.24
C SER A 169 10.10 -6.07 -19.03
N MET A 170 11.03 -6.19 -18.10
CA MET A 170 10.88 -6.91 -16.84
C MET A 170 11.02 -5.90 -15.69
N LEU A 171 9.93 -5.61 -14.97
CA LEU A 171 9.96 -4.72 -13.82
C LEU A 171 10.27 -5.53 -12.57
N ARG A 172 11.48 -5.40 -12.04
CA ARG A 172 11.96 -6.07 -10.81
C ARG A 172 11.47 -5.30 -9.60
N CYS A 173 10.25 -5.61 -9.17
CA CYS A 173 9.60 -4.94 -8.04
C CYS A 173 10.29 -5.30 -6.72
N THR A 174 10.48 -4.30 -5.85
CA THR A 174 10.81 -4.46 -4.44
C THR A 174 9.55 -4.86 -3.65
N TYR A 175 9.56 -4.80 -2.32
CA TYR A 175 8.46 -5.23 -1.49
C TYR A 175 7.25 -4.28 -1.62
N ILE A 176 6.19 -4.73 -2.28
CA ILE A 176 4.99 -3.92 -2.51
C ILE A 176 4.10 -3.93 -1.27
N ILE A 177 3.68 -2.75 -0.85
CA ILE A 177 2.75 -2.54 0.25
C ILE A 177 1.57 -1.67 -0.19
N GLY A 178 0.45 -1.82 0.47
CA GLY A 178 -0.75 -1.01 0.21
C GLY A 178 -2.03 -1.73 0.62
N PRO A 179 -3.17 -1.06 0.45
CA PRO A 179 -4.47 -1.63 0.83
C PRO A 179 -4.85 -2.92 0.09
N ASP A 180 -4.41 -3.08 -1.16
CA ASP A 180 -4.69 -4.29 -1.93
C ASP A 180 -3.68 -5.43 -1.65
N PHE A 181 -2.56 -5.11 -0.97
CA PHE A 181 -1.48 -6.04 -0.64
C PHE A 181 -1.53 -6.45 0.84
N ALA A 182 -2.58 -7.18 1.22
CA ALA A 182 -2.72 -7.77 2.54
C ALA A 182 -2.38 -9.26 2.47
N ASN A 183 -1.15 -9.63 2.81
CA ASN A 183 -0.67 -11.01 2.78
C ASN A 183 0.10 -11.38 4.05
N ASP A 184 0.30 -12.68 4.26
CA ASP A 184 0.97 -13.21 5.44
C ASP A 184 2.44 -12.74 5.56
N GLY A 185 3.09 -12.37 4.45
CA GLY A 185 4.44 -11.81 4.44
C GLY A 185 4.50 -10.45 5.15
N ILE A 186 3.44 -9.64 5.04
CA ILE A 186 3.35 -8.34 5.74
C ILE A 186 3.12 -8.53 7.25
N ASP A 187 2.50 -9.62 7.65
CA ASP A 187 2.21 -9.93 9.04
C ASP A 187 3.47 -10.01 9.92
N GLN A 188 4.60 -10.44 9.36
CA GLN A 188 5.88 -10.47 10.07
C GLN A 188 6.36 -9.06 10.47
N PHE A 189 6.06 -8.04 9.68
CA PHE A 189 6.46 -6.66 9.94
C PHE A 189 5.47 -5.92 10.83
N THR A 190 4.20 -6.27 10.78
CA THR A 190 3.11 -5.54 11.43
C THR A 190 2.59 -6.21 12.69
N GLY A 191 3.10 -7.40 13.02
CA GLY A 191 2.78 -8.14 14.24
C GLY A 191 3.43 -7.56 15.50
N PRO A 192 2.98 -8.00 16.70
CA PRO A 192 3.57 -7.58 17.98
C PRO A 192 4.94 -8.20 18.27
N ILE A 193 5.26 -9.30 17.61
CA ILE A 193 6.52 -10.05 17.74
C ILE A 193 7.07 -10.29 16.34
N GLY A 194 8.36 -10.06 16.17
CA GLY A 194 9.12 -10.39 14.97
C GLY A 194 10.34 -11.24 15.28
N ALA A 195 10.64 -12.20 14.41
CA ALA A 195 11.84 -13.01 14.48
C ALA A 195 12.53 -12.96 13.10
N PHE A 196 13.69 -12.33 13.06
CA PHE A 196 14.41 -12.11 11.81
C PHE A 196 15.82 -12.70 11.89
N PRO A 197 16.28 -13.40 10.84
CA PRO A 197 17.67 -13.81 10.76
C PRO A 197 18.56 -12.62 10.44
N GLU A 198 19.73 -12.57 11.07
CA GLU A 198 20.74 -11.53 10.84
C GLU A 198 20.18 -10.09 10.86
N ALA A 199 19.34 -9.79 11.84
CA ALA A 199 18.57 -8.57 11.92
C ALA A 199 19.36 -7.25 11.81
N ASP A 200 20.68 -7.27 12.09
CA ASP A 200 21.56 -6.11 11.93
C ASP A 200 21.88 -5.79 10.46
N ARG A 201 21.74 -6.77 9.57
CA ARG A 201 22.01 -6.63 8.13
C ARG A 201 20.76 -6.63 7.27
N ALA A 202 19.66 -7.12 7.84
CA ALA A 202 18.39 -7.25 7.13
C ALA A 202 17.77 -5.88 6.85
N SER A 203 17.45 -5.62 5.60
CA SER A 203 16.81 -4.39 5.13
C SER A 203 15.78 -4.69 4.05
N TYR A 204 14.83 -3.76 3.89
CA TYR A 204 13.76 -3.85 2.90
C TYR A 204 13.51 -2.50 2.23
N GLN A 205 13.22 -2.53 0.93
CA GLN A 205 12.68 -1.40 0.20
C GLN A 205 11.18 -1.58 0.03
N PHE A 206 10.38 -0.84 0.79
CA PHE A 206 8.93 -0.87 0.69
C PHE A 206 8.46 0.11 -0.38
N LEU A 207 7.80 -0.39 -1.41
CA LEU A 207 7.22 0.41 -2.49
C LEU A 207 5.70 0.47 -2.33
N TYR A 208 5.15 1.68 -2.37
CA TYR A 208 3.70 1.85 -2.29
C TYR A 208 3.03 1.40 -3.59
N GLN A 209 1.87 0.74 -3.47
CA GLN A 209 1.16 0.13 -4.60
C GLN A 209 0.82 1.09 -5.74
N ASP A 210 0.53 2.37 -5.43
CA ASP A 210 0.21 3.35 -6.47
C ASP A 210 1.45 3.75 -7.27
N ASP A 211 2.62 3.77 -6.64
CA ASP A 211 3.90 4.01 -7.33
C ASP A 211 4.25 2.83 -8.24
N MET A 212 3.99 1.61 -7.79
CA MET A 212 4.09 0.41 -8.62
C MET A 212 3.12 0.49 -9.81
N ALA A 213 1.85 0.83 -9.57
CA ALA A 213 0.86 0.95 -10.63
C ALA A 213 1.21 2.04 -11.65
N ASP A 214 1.80 3.17 -11.21
CA ASP A 214 2.30 4.21 -12.11
C ASP A 214 3.44 3.71 -13.00
N ALA A 215 4.36 2.92 -12.43
CA ALA A 215 5.46 2.34 -13.19
C ALA A 215 4.95 1.40 -14.31
N PHE A 216 4.03 0.50 -13.99
CA PHE A 216 3.42 -0.39 -14.98
C PHE A 216 2.62 0.37 -16.05
N HIS A 217 1.89 1.40 -15.64
CA HIS A 217 1.16 2.26 -16.58
C HIS A 217 2.09 2.98 -17.56
N ARG A 218 3.20 3.55 -17.07
CA ARG A 218 4.23 4.18 -17.94
C ARG A 218 4.92 3.16 -18.84
N ALA A 219 5.26 1.99 -18.31
CA ALA A 219 5.87 0.92 -19.09
C ALA A 219 4.94 0.42 -20.20
N ALA A 220 3.62 0.39 -19.99
CA ALA A 220 2.65 0.05 -21.04
C ALA A 220 2.67 1.04 -22.22
N LYS A 221 3.14 2.26 -22.01
CA LYS A 221 3.14 3.36 -23.01
C LYS A 221 4.53 3.66 -23.58
N THR A 222 5.57 2.99 -23.07
CA THR A 222 6.97 3.23 -23.43
C THR A 222 7.61 1.94 -23.97
N ASP A 223 8.38 2.04 -25.04
CA ASP A 223 9.11 0.90 -25.61
C ASP A 223 10.35 0.58 -24.75
N LEU A 224 10.12 0.05 -23.56
CA LEU A 224 11.16 -0.41 -22.66
C LEU A 224 11.66 -1.79 -23.06
N ILE A 225 12.97 -1.98 -23.07
CA ILE A 225 13.63 -3.24 -23.43
C ILE A 225 14.56 -3.69 -22.29
N GLY A 226 14.39 -4.91 -21.83
CA GLY A 226 15.22 -5.50 -20.77
C GLY A 226 14.70 -5.25 -19.36
N PRO A 227 15.52 -5.53 -18.34
CA PRO A 227 15.15 -5.38 -16.94
C PRO A 227 15.17 -3.92 -16.49
N TYR A 228 14.29 -3.61 -15.53
CA TYR A 228 14.27 -2.34 -14.80
C TYR A 228 13.95 -2.60 -13.32
N ASN A 229 14.79 -2.13 -12.44
CA ASN A 229 14.50 -2.15 -11.01
C ASN A 229 13.37 -1.17 -10.67
N LEU A 230 12.52 -1.56 -9.74
CA LEU A 230 11.36 -0.78 -9.34
C LEU A 230 11.26 -0.74 -7.82
N GLY A 231 11.74 0.34 -7.21
CA GLY A 231 11.74 0.57 -5.78
C GLY A 231 12.03 2.02 -5.42
N PRO A 232 11.85 2.40 -4.15
CA PRO A 232 12.26 3.72 -3.65
C PRO A 232 13.78 3.84 -3.59
N VAL A 233 14.27 5.06 -3.39
CA VAL A 233 15.71 5.36 -3.36
C VAL A 233 16.37 4.90 -2.06
N ASP A 234 15.62 4.90 -0.96
CA ASP A 234 16.03 4.53 0.38
C ASP A 234 15.53 3.12 0.78
N TRP A 235 15.94 2.65 1.93
CA TRP A 235 15.51 1.38 2.51
C TRP A 235 15.40 1.47 4.03
N VAL A 236 14.69 0.54 4.65
CA VAL A 236 14.47 0.48 6.09
C VAL A 236 15.13 -0.77 6.65
N GLY A 237 15.98 -0.61 7.67
CA GLY A 237 16.53 -1.73 8.42
C GLY A 237 15.47 -2.41 9.29
N VAL A 238 15.57 -3.73 9.45
CA VAL A 238 14.58 -4.51 10.22
C VAL A 238 14.47 -4.04 11.66
N ARG A 239 15.58 -3.64 12.30
CA ARG A 239 15.55 -3.11 13.67
C ARG A 239 14.82 -1.76 13.75
N GLU A 240 15.02 -0.92 12.77
CA GLU A 240 14.34 0.36 12.65
C GLU A 240 12.84 0.16 12.44
N LEU A 241 12.46 -0.73 11.52
CA LEU A 241 11.08 -1.10 11.27
C LEU A 241 10.40 -1.65 12.54
N ALA A 242 11.08 -2.55 13.26
CA ALA A 242 10.57 -3.10 14.50
C ALA A 242 10.41 -2.03 15.59
N ALA A 243 11.32 -1.05 15.65
CA ALA A 243 11.21 0.08 16.57
C ALA A 243 10.03 1.00 16.18
N MET A 244 9.85 1.29 14.89
CA MET A 244 8.73 2.07 14.36
C MET A 244 7.37 1.41 14.67
N GLN A 245 7.28 0.09 14.49
CA GLN A 245 6.07 -0.69 14.82
C GLN A 245 5.84 -0.81 16.34
N GLY A 246 6.88 -0.69 17.16
CA GLY A 246 6.85 -1.05 18.59
C GLY A 246 6.85 -2.55 18.81
N GLN A 247 7.38 -3.32 17.89
CA GLN A 247 7.45 -4.77 17.89
C GLN A 247 8.51 -5.27 18.87
N LEU A 248 8.24 -6.38 19.54
CA LEU A 248 9.25 -7.12 20.27
C LEU A 248 10.02 -8.01 19.27
N MET A 249 11.26 -7.63 18.98
CA MET A 249 12.05 -8.31 17.97
C MET A 249 13.10 -9.25 18.57
N PHE A 250 13.25 -10.40 17.92
CA PHE A 250 14.27 -11.39 18.23
C PHE A 250 15.18 -11.61 17.00
N ASP A 251 16.48 -11.60 17.23
CA ASP A 251 17.46 -12.06 16.27
C ASP A 251 17.59 -13.57 16.40
N VAL A 252 17.46 -14.29 15.29
CA VAL A 252 17.48 -15.74 15.26
C VAL A 252 18.52 -16.27 14.28
N PRO A 253 19.25 -17.33 14.58
CA PRO A 253 20.16 -17.94 13.62
C PRO A 253 19.37 -18.41 12.39
N GLN A 254 19.82 -18.04 11.17
CA GLN A 254 19.11 -18.34 9.92
C GLN A 254 18.78 -19.83 9.79
N LYS A 255 19.74 -20.74 10.10
CA LYS A 255 19.49 -22.19 10.03
C LYS A 255 18.37 -22.66 10.95
N ALA A 256 18.26 -22.05 12.15
CA ALA A 256 17.20 -22.36 13.09
C ALA A 256 15.85 -21.85 12.57
N ALA A 257 15.81 -20.60 12.06
CA ALA A 257 14.61 -20.02 11.47
C ALA A 257 14.09 -20.85 10.28
N VAL A 258 14.98 -21.26 9.35
CA VAL A 258 14.64 -22.15 8.23
C VAL A 258 14.08 -23.48 8.72
N HIS A 259 14.71 -24.09 9.74
CA HIS A 259 14.22 -25.37 10.28
C HIS A 259 12.82 -25.23 10.90
N VAL A 260 12.60 -24.20 11.72
CA VAL A 260 11.31 -23.94 12.36
C VAL A 260 10.24 -23.65 11.31
N ALA A 261 10.53 -22.81 10.31
CA ALA A 261 9.59 -22.52 9.21
C ALA A 261 9.21 -23.79 8.44
N ASN A 262 10.17 -24.66 8.13
CA ASN A 262 9.90 -25.94 7.45
C ASN A 262 9.01 -26.87 8.28
N VAL A 263 9.21 -26.95 9.59
CA VAL A 263 8.37 -27.75 10.50
C VAL A 263 6.97 -27.15 10.56
N ALA A 264 6.85 -25.84 10.76
CA ALA A 264 5.57 -25.14 10.81
C ALA A 264 4.78 -25.29 9.51
N PHE A 265 5.44 -25.18 8.36
CA PHE A 265 4.84 -25.39 7.04
C PHE A 265 4.31 -26.83 6.86
N ARG A 266 5.10 -27.84 7.25
CA ARG A 266 4.66 -29.25 7.21
C ARG A 266 3.44 -29.53 8.08
N LEU A 267 3.33 -28.81 9.20
CA LEU A 267 2.18 -28.90 10.11
C LEU A 267 0.98 -28.04 9.66
N GLY A 268 1.11 -27.25 8.58
CA GLY A 268 0.07 -26.34 8.11
C GLY A 268 -0.16 -25.12 9.00
N LEU A 269 0.83 -24.74 9.83
CA LEU A 269 0.77 -23.60 10.74
C LEU A 269 1.21 -22.28 10.08
N THR A 270 1.89 -22.37 8.93
CA THR A 270 2.31 -21.22 8.12
C THR A 270 2.18 -21.58 6.64
N PRO A 271 1.83 -20.63 5.76
CA PRO A 271 1.77 -20.86 4.32
C PRO A 271 3.15 -20.87 3.64
N PHE A 272 4.21 -20.51 4.35
CA PHE A 272 5.56 -20.38 3.82
C PHE A 272 6.54 -21.36 4.49
N SER A 273 7.33 -22.05 3.67
CA SER A 273 8.43 -22.89 4.15
C SER A 273 9.70 -22.07 4.43
N GLY A 274 10.76 -22.78 4.87
CA GLY A 274 12.08 -22.16 5.05
C GLY A 274 12.71 -21.61 3.77
N GLN A 275 12.16 -21.88 2.60
CA GLN A 275 12.61 -21.27 1.34
C GLN A 275 12.41 -19.74 1.31
N TRP A 276 11.46 -19.23 2.06
CA TRP A 276 11.18 -17.81 2.18
C TRP A 276 11.97 -17.11 3.29
N VAL A 277 12.68 -17.86 4.12
CA VAL A 277 13.48 -17.30 5.21
C VAL A 277 14.80 -16.77 4.66
N THR A 278 14.90 -15.46 4.52
CA THR A 278 16.09 -14.72 4.10
C THR A 278 16.49 -13.71 5.17
N PRO A 279 17.78 -13.30 5.24
CA PRO A 279 18.19 -12.22 6.15
C PRO A 279 17.72 -10.82 5.73
N GLY A 280 16.92 -10.68 4.69
CA GLY A 280 16.42 -9.44 4.11
C GLY A 280 16.21 -9.63 2.63
N GLU A 281 16.06 -8.53 1.89
CA GLU A 281 15.96 -8.54 0.43
C GLU A 281 17.12 -7.77 -0.21
N PRO A 282 17.49 -8.07 -1.46
CA PRO A 282 18.42 -7.25 -2.22
C PRO A 282 17.95 -5.81 -2.31
N ILE A 283 18.82 -4.86 -2.04
CA ILE A 283 18.56 -3.43 -2.24
C ILE A 283 18.93 -3.06 -3.68
N VAL A 284 18.08 -2.27 -4.34
CA VAL A 284 18.25 -1.95 -5.76
C VAL A 284 18.26 -0.45 -6.04
N ASP A 285 18.95 -0.07 -7.11
CA ASP A 285 18.87 1.28 -7.70
C ASP A 285 17.86 1.26 -8.85
N SER A 286 16.82 2.07 -8.74
CA SER A 286 15.73 2.19 -9.72
C SER A 286 15.88 3.39 -10.66
N SER A 287 17.04 4.04 -10.68
CA SER A 287 17.27 5.26 -11.47
C SER A 287 17.15 5.05 -12.99
N ALA A 288 17.38 3.83 -13.49
CA ALA A 288 17.24 3.52 -14.91
C ALA A 288 15.78 3.67 -15.39
N LEU A 289 14.82 3.17 -14.63
CA LEU A 289 13.39 3.34 -14.93
C LEU A 289 13.01 4.83 -14.94
N GLY A 290 13.48 5.58 -13.94
CA GLY A 290 13.26 7.03 -13.86
C GLY A 290 13.78 7.78 -15.09
N ARG A 291 14.99 7.46 -15.53
CA ARG A 291 15.56 8.06 -16.75
C ARG A 291 14.78 7.69 -18.02
N ALA A 292 14.29 6.47 -18.10
CA ALA A 292 13.59 5.98 -19.28
C ALA A 292 12.14 6.49 -19.39
N THR A 293 11.45 6.71 -18.29
CA THR A 293 10.00 6.98 -18.27
C THR A 293 9.60 8.27 -17.54
N GLY A 294 10.53 8.92 -16.85
CA GLY A 294 10.21 10.02 -15.92
C GLY A 294 9.50 9.52 -14.65
N TRP A 295 9.51 8.22 -14.36
CA TRP A 295 8.95 7.67 -13.15
C TRP A 295 9.77 8.06 -11.91
N ALA A 296 9.10 8.35 -10.83
CA ALA A 296 9.70 8.50 -9.51
C ALA A 296 8.70 8.05 -8.45
N PRO A 297 9.15 7.37 -7.39
CA PRO A 297 8.26 7.02 -6.30
C PRO A 297 7.77 8.27 -5.58
N THR A 298 6.51 8.26 -5.16
CA THR A 298 5.91 9.37 -4.41
C THR A 298 6.19 9.28 -2.91
N LEU A 299 6.47 8.08 -2.42
CA LEU A 299 6.85 7.80 -1.04
C LEU A 299 8.22 7.17 -0.98
N THR A 300 8.98 7.52 0.05
CA THR A 300 10.21 6.82 0.43
C THR A 300 9.90 5.45 1.03
N ALA A 301 10.91 4.58 1.20
CA ALA A 301 10.74 3.30 1.90
C ALA A 301 10.30 3.50 3.36
N HIS A 302 10.80 4.53 4.03
CA HIS A 302 10.41 4.87 5.40
C HIS A 302 8.95 5.32 5.49
N GLU A 303 8.52 6.19 4.57
CA GLU A 303 7.12 6.62 4.48
C GLU A 303 6.19 5.45 4.15
N SER A 304 6.58 4.61 3.20
CA SER A 304 5.84 3.40 2.84
C SER A 304 5.73 2.43 4.03
N ALA A 305 6.82 2.22 4.79
CA ALA A 305 6.80 1.42 6.01
C ALA A 305 5.84 2.01 7.07
N ALA A 306 5.85 3.33 7.26
CA ALA A 306 4.93 3.99 8.18
C ALA A 306 3.47 3.82 7.73
N VAL A 307 3.18 3.96 6.43
CA VAL A 307 1.84 3.71 5.86
C VAL A 307 1.42 2.25 6.09
N MET A 308 2.31 1.28 5.84
CA MET A 308 2.06 -0.14 6.10
C MET A 308 1.68 -0.37 7.57
N ILE A 309 2.44 0.20 8.50
CA ILE A 309 2.20 0.07 9.94
C ILE A 309 0.85 0.70 10.32
N LEU A 310 0.51 1.86 9.79
CA LEU A 310 -0.76 2.53 10.04
C LEU A 310 -1.95 1.72 9.49
N LEU A 311 -1.81 1.14 8.29
CA LEU A 311 -2.86 0.34 7.67
C LEU A 311 -3.08 -1.01 8.36
N GLN A 312 -2.00 -1.70 8.74
CA GLN A 312 -2.04 -3.11 9.10
C GLN A 312 -1.43 -3.44 10.47
N GLY A 313 -0.87 -2.44 11.17
CA GLY A 313 -0.23 -2.64 12.47
C GLY A 313 -1.16 -3.27 13.49
N LYS A 314 -0.75 -4.42 14.05
CA LYS A 314 -1.51 -5.19 15.04
C LYS A 314 -1.32 -4.63 16.44
N ALA A 315 -2.14 -5.11 17.37
CA ALA A 315 -2.03 -4.75 18.79
C ALA A 315 -0.62 -5.05 19.33
N LEU A 316 -0.14 -4.20 20.23
CA LEU A 316 1.21 -4.28 20.79
C LEU A 316 1.18 -4.88 22.21
N LEU A 317 2.28 -5.53 22.60
CA LEU A 317 2.40 -6.18 23.90
C LEU A 317 2.79 -5.22 25.04
N ARG A 318 3.46 -4.11 24.71
CA ARG A 318 3.96 -3.17 25.72
C ARG A 318 2.99 -2.01 25.92
N ARG A 319 2.74 -1.67 27.20
CA ARG A 319 2.01 -0.45 27.55
C ARG A 319 2.77 0.78 27.03
N GLY A 320 2.08 1.71 26.40
CA GLY A 320 2.68 2.91 25.80
C GLY A 320 3.34 2.70 24.42
N ALA A 321 3.49 1.47 23.93
CA ALA A 321 4.09 1.20 22.62
C ALA A 321 3.25 1.79 21.47
N ALA A 322 1.94 1.92 21.63
CA ALA A 322 1.08 2.55 20.63
C ALA A 322 1.42 4.04 20.43
N LEU A 323 1.74 4.77 21.51
CA LEU A 323 2.20 6.15 21.43
C LEU A 323 3.55 6.23 20.72
N ALA A 324 4.50 5.38 21.10
CA ALA A 324 5.83 5.34 20.47
C ALA A 324 5.72 5.04 18.97
N ARG A 325 4.84 4.10 18.59
CA ARG A 325 4.52 3.79 17.19
C ARG A 325 3.96 5.01 16.45
N GLY A 326 2.97 5.68 17.03
CA GLY A 326 2.38 6.88 16.45
C GLY A 326 3.41 7.98 16.19
N THR A 327 4.24 8.26 17.20
CA THR A 327 5.31 9.26 17.08
C THR A 327 6.34 8.87 16.01
N ALA A 328 6.72 7.60 15.95
CA ALA A 328 7.70 7.12 14.96
C ALA A 328 7.14 7.18 13.53
N CYS A 329 5.89 6.75 13.32
CA CYS A 329 5.23 6.86 12.01
C CYS A 329 5.08 8.33 11.59
N GLU A 330 4.70 9.21 12.51
CA GLU A 330 4.58 10.64 12.22
C GLU A 330 5.93 11.25 11.83
N ALA A 331 6.99 10.92 12.54
CA ALA A 331 8.34 11.40 12.21
C ALA A 331 8.78 10.95 10.80
N ALA A 332 8.45 9.70 10.43
CA ALA A 332 8.76 9.18 9.10
C ALA A 332 7.96 9.86 7.97
N LEU A 333 6.71 10.27 8.25
CA LEU A 333 5.82 10.87 7.26
C LEU A 333 5.92 12.41 7.18
N ARG A 334 6.55 13.04 8.16
CA ARG A 334 6.69 14.51 8.23
C ARG A 334 7.30 15.14 6.98
N PRO A 335 8.38 14.61 6.36
CA PRO A 335 8.96 15.22 5.17
C PRO A 335 7.98 15.38 4.02
N ALA A 336 7.14 14.35 3.76
CA ALA A 336 6.12 14.44 2.72
C ALA A 336 5.02 15.44 3.09
N SER A 337 4.60 15.48 4.37
CA SER A 337 3.67 16.47 4.90
C SER A 337 4.16 17.89 4.68
N GLU A 338 5.40 18.15 5.08
CA GLU A 338 6.01 19.48 4.95
C GLU A 338 6.12 19.91 3.48
N ALA A 339 6.54 19.02 2.59
CA ALA A 339 6.64 19.31 1.17
C ALA A 339 5.28 19.70 0.55
N VAL A 340 4.21 19.00 0.92
CA VAL A 340 2.86 19.32 0.44
C VAL A 340 2.34 20.62 1.06
N ALA A 341 2.51 20.81 2.35
CA ALA A 341 2.08 22.02 3.04
C ALA A 341 2.80 23.26 2.49
N LEU A 342 4.12 23.18 2.29
CA LEU A 342 4.91 24.27 1.70
C LEU A 342 4.47 24.58 0.27
N SER A 343 4.16 23.59 -0.54
CA SER A 343 3.69 23.79 -1.92
C SER A 343 2.35 24.51 -2.00
N ARG A 344 1.57 24.50 -0.91
CA ARG A 344 0.25 25.14 -0.79
C ARG A 344 0.27 26.44 0.00
N GLY A 345 1.37 26.75 0.67
CA GLY A 345 1.44 27.81 1.65
C GLY A 345 0.66 27.49 2.95
N ASP A 346 0.38 26.23 3.20
CA ASP A 346 -0.39 25.76 4.36
C ASP A 346 0.54 25.47 5.55
N VAL A 347 0.84 26.50 6.31
CA VAL A 347 1.76 26.44 7.46
C VAL A 347 1.12 25.68 8.65
N ALA A 348 -0.19 25.74 8.80
CA ALA A 348 -0.89 25.11 9.92
C ALA A 348 -0.76 23.58 9.91
N ALA A 349 -0.63 22.97 8.73
CA ALA A 349 -0.45 21.53 8.56
C ALA A 349 0.90 20.99 9.07
N LEU A 350 1.86 21.87 9.36
CA LEU A 350 3.20 21.48 9.84
C LEU A 350 3.26 21.18 11.35
N HIS A 351 2.22 21.50 12.10
CA HIS A 351 2.22 21.45 13.55
C HIS A 351 1.15 20.52 14.12
N VAL A 352 1.22 19.24 13.77
CA VAL A 352 0.34 18.21 14.33
C VAL A 352 1.02 17.57 15.53
N GLU A 353 0.38 17.66 16.69
CA GLU A 353 0.81 16.95 17.89
C GLU A 353 0.01 15.65 18.07
N HIS A 354 0.65 14.63 18.64
CA HIS A 354 0.02 13.36 18.96
C HIS A 354 -0.05 13.11 20.46
N ARG A 355 -1.19 12.62 20.96
CA ARG A 355 -1.35 12.19 22.34
C ARG A 355 -2.10 10.87 22.42
N GLN A 356 -1.76 10.09 23.43
CA GLN A 356 -2.53 8.92 23.85
C GLN A 356 -3.26 9.25 25.14
N LEU A 357 -4.58 9.08 25.13
CA LEU A 357 -5.44 9.33 26.27
C LEU A 357 -5.87 8.00 26.87
N ASP A 358 -5.69 7.84 28.19
CA ASP A 358 -6.08 6.61 28.87
C ASP A 358 -7.59 6.53 29.04
N THR A 359 -8.13 5.32 28.80
CA THR A 359 -9.51 4.92 29.06
C THR A 359 -9.53 3.62 29.86
N SER A 360 -10.67 3.22 30.42
CA SER A 360 -10.77 1.95 31.13
C SER A 360 -10.58 0.72 30.23
N HIS A 361 -10.69 0.91 28.91
CA HIS A 361 -10.61 -0.14 27.91
C HIS A 361 -9.31 -0.10 27.07
N GLY A 362 -8.34 0.70 27.46
CA GLY A 362 -7.08 0.91 26.76
C GLY A 362 -6.81 2.39 26.52
N SER A 363 -5.96 2.72 25.54
CA SER A 363 -5.67 4.11 25.17
C SER A 363 -6.27 4.47 23.82
N VAL A 364 -6.68 5.72 23.70
CA VAL A 364 -7.15 6.30 22.43
C VAL A 364 -6.21 7.40 21.97
N HIS A 365 -5.95 7.41 20.67
CA HIS A 365 -5.08 8.37 20.03
C HIS A 365 -5.86 9.61 19.62
N VAL A 366 -5.25 10.77 19.80
CA VAL A 366 -5.74 12.05 19.28
C VAL A 366 -4.62 12.79 18.54
N GLU A 367 -4.99 13.44 17.46
CA GLU A 367 -4.19 14.45 16.79
C GLU A 367 -4.64 15.83 17.23
N ILE A 368 -3.69 16.74 17.43
CA ILE A 368 -3.96 18.11 17.88
C ILE A 368 -3.40 19.06 16.85
N HIS A 369 -4.28 19.86 16.28
CA HIS A 369 -3.94 20.94 15.37
C HIS A 369 -4.10 22.25 16.15
N ARG A 370 -2.99 22.92 16.41
CA ARG A 370 -2.99 24.18 17.14
C ARG A 370 -3.35 25.34 16.23
N ALA A 371 -4.17 26.23 16.73
CA ALA A 371 -4.39 27.52 16.11
C ALA A 371 -3.07 28.31 16.05
N SER A 372 -2.92 29.11 15.01
CA SER A 372 -1.76 30.00 14.83
C SER A 372 -1.74 31.20 15.78
N VAL A 373 -2.83 31.40 16.51
CA VAL A 373 -3.02 32.48 17.51
C VAL A 373 -3.53 31.84 18.80
N ASP A 374 -3.25 32.50 19.92
CA ASP A 374 -3.83 32.08 21.20
C ASP A 374 -5.36 32.12 21.12
N THR A 375 -5.98 31.01 21.48
CA THR A 375 -7.42 30.83 21.37
C THR A 375 -8.02 30.28 22.65
N GLU A 376 -9.22 30.75 22.98
CA GLU A 376 -10.02 30.19 24.06
C GLU A 376 -11.01 29.13 23.56
N GLN A 377 -10.98 28.81 22.27
CA GLN A 377 -11.92 27.88 21.63
C GLN A 377 -11.22 26.61 21.14
N SER A 378 -11.90 25.49 21.31
CA SER A 378 -11.47 24.24 20.71
C SER A 378 -12.62 23.41 20.15
N VAL A 379 -12.30 22.56 19.19
CA VAL A 379 -13.23 21.61 18.57
C VAL A 379 -12.66 20.20 18.69
N VAL A 380 -13.49 19.27 19.15
CA VAL A 380 -13.19 17.84 19.07
C VAL A 380 -13.88 17.29 17.83
N LEU A 381 -13.08 16.80 16.87
CA LEU A 381 -13.56 16.06 15.70
C LEU A 381 -13.49 14.57 16.00
N VAL A 382 -14.59 13.87 15.75
CA VAL A 382 -14.66 12.41 15.90
C VAL A 382 -14.75 11.81 14.51
N ALA A 383 -13.76 11.01 14.12
CA ALA A 383 -13.80 10.25 12.89
C ALA A 383 -14.90 9.17 12.96
N ASP A 384 -15.54 8.87 11.83
CA ASP A 384 -16.53 7.82 11.77
C ASP A 384 -15.92 6.42 11.91
N ALA A 385 -16.78 5.44 12.18
CA ALA A 385 -16.39 4.05 12.12
C ALA A 385 -15.86 3.72 10.72
N GLY A 386 -14.65 3.16 10.68
CA GLY A 386 -13.95 2.90 9.42
C GLY A 386 -13.04 4.04 8.94
N LEU A 387 -13.01 5.18 9.63
CA LEU A 387 -12.07 6.29 9.39
C LEU A 387 -11.12 6.47 10.56
N HIS A 388 -10.05 7.22 10.36
CA HIS A 388 -9.12 7.64 11.41
C HIS A 388 -8.76 9.12 11.24
N ALA A 389 -8.06 9.68 12.23
CA ALA A 389 -7.79 11.12 12.34
C ALA A 389 -7.22 11.74 11.06
N ARG A 390 -6.31 11.04 10.37
CA ARG A 390 -5.66 11.56 9.17
C ARG A 390 -6.60 11.90 8.01
N TYR A 391 -7.78 11.28 7.94
CA TYR A 391 -8.79 11.65 6.95
C TYR A 391 -9.44 13.01 7.21
N LEU A 392 -9.33 13.50 8.44
CA LEU A 392 -9.88 14.78 8.85
C LEU A 392 -8.82 15.88 8.97
N THR A 393 -7.56 15.58 8.67
CA THR A 393 -6.44 16.51 8.87
C THR A 393 -6.62 17.84 8.13
N SER A 394 -7.12 17.83 6.89
CA SER A 394 -7.41 19.06 6.15
C SER A 394 -8.42 19.93 6.83
N LEU A 395 -9.54 19.32 7.16
CA LEU A 395 -10.61 20.01 7.85
C LEU A 395 -10.11 20.55 9.20
N ALA A 396 -9.30 19.76 9.90
CA ALA A 396 -8.71 20.19 11.17
C ALA A 396 -7.74 21.36 10.97
N SER A 397 -6.91 21.31 9.93
CA SER A 397 -5.98 22.39 9.60
C SER A 397 -6.70 23.68 9.17
N ASP A 398 -7.76 23.56 8.37
CA ASP A 398 -8.58 24.71 7.97
C ASP A 398 -9.23 25.39 9.20
N ILE A 399 -9.78 24.58 10.12
CA ILE A 399 -10.36 25.08 11.37
C ILE A 399 -9.29 25.72 12.27
N ALA A 400 -8.10 25.11 12.33
CA ALA A 400 -6.99 25.65 13.11
C ALA A 400 -6.47 26.99 12.52
N ALA A 401 -6.45 27.12 11.20
CA ALA A 401 -6.13 28.37 10.52
C ALA A 401 -7.15 29.50 10.82
N ASP A 402 -8.40 29.12 11.05
CA ASP A 402 -9.47 30.04 11.48
C ASP A 402 -9.38 30.43 12.97
N GLY A 403 -8.32 30.03 13.67
CA GLY A 403 -8.04 30.42 15.06
C GLY A 403 -8.73 29.58 16.12
N VAL A 404 -9.00 28.30 15.83
CA VAL A 404 -9.63 27.35 16.76
C VAL A 404 -8.76 26.12 16.93
N ASP A 405 -8.38 25.75 18.14
CA ASP A 405 -7.67 24.47 18.40
C ASP A 405 -8.53 23.26 18.05
N VAL A 406 -7.95 22.26 17.40
CA VAL A 406 -8.69 21.06 16.99
C VAL A 406 -8.07 19.82 17.56
N VAL A 407 -8.88 18.98 18.18
CA VAL A 407 -8.53 17.64 18.64
C VAL A 407 -9.27 16.63 17.78
N VAL A 408 -8.55 15.82 17.02
CA VAL A 408 -9.12 14.77 16.15
C VAL A 408 -8.94 13.41 16.81
N LEU A 409 -10.04 12.73 17.10
CA LEU A 409 -10.05 11.46 17.85
C LEU A 409 -10.08 10.26 16.90
N ASP A 410 -9.15 9.34 17.07
CA ASP A 410 -9.25 7.97 16.58
C ASP A 410 -10.14 7.14 17.52
N LEU A 411 -11.21 6.57 17.00
CA LEU A 411 -12.08 5.69 17.77
C LEU A 411 -11.33 4.44 18.27
N PRO A 412 -11.74 3.80 19.37
CA PRO A 412 -11.18 2.52 19.79
C PRO A 412 -11.14 1.51 18.64
N GLY A 413 -9.99 0.86 18.44
CA GLY A 413 -9.78 -0.07 17.32
C GLY A 413 -9.55 0.57 15.95
N HIS A 414 -9.48 1.90 15.87
CA HIS A 414 -9.20 2.65 14.63
C HIS A 414 -7.88 3.41 14.74
N GLY A 415 -7.28 3.74 13.60
CA GLY A 415 -6.03 4.48 13.54
C GLY A 415 -4.97 3.97 14.52
N LEU A 416 -4.47 4.84 15.38
CA LEU A 416 -3.46 4.52 16.39
C LEU A 416 -4.06 4.22 17.79
N SER A 417 -5.39 4.16 17.91
CA SER A 417 -6.07 3.74 19.13
C SER A 417 -5.96 2.24 19.35
N THR A 418 -5.90 1.83 20.64
CA THR A 418 -5.90 0.42 21.02
C THR A 418 -7.29 -0.22 20.86
N GLY A 419 -7.33 -1.54 20.81
CA GLY A 419 -8.57 -2.33 20.74
C GLY A 419 -8.63 -3.21 19.49
N PRO A 420 -9.65 -4.07 19.39
CA PRO A 420 -9.88 -4.90 18.22
C PRO A 420 -10.14 -4.03 16.98
N ARG A 421 -9.39 -4.28 15.90
CA ARG A 421 -9.46 -3.45 14.69
C ARG A 421 -10.88 -3.38 14.11
N GLY A 422 -11.32 -2.14 13.84
CA GLY A 422 -12.62 -1.83 13.27
C GLY A 422 -13.80 -2.08 14.18
N ARG A 423 -13.58 -2.36 15.44
CA ARG A 423 -14.63 -2.66 16.41
C ARG A 423 -14.52 -1.78 17.64
N SER A 424 -15.57 -1.04 17.93
CA SER A 424 -15.77 -0.38 19.22
C SER A 424 -17.20 -0.54 19.67
N SER A 425 -17.38 -0.78 20.98
CA SER A 425 -18.71 -0.77 21.57
C SER A 425 -19.16 0.68 21.84
N ALA A 426 -20.46 0.87 22.07
CA ALA A 426 -21.00 2.17 22.45
C ALA A 426 -20.35 2.73 23.73
N VAL A 427 -20.05 1.86 24.69
CA VAL A 427 -19.39 2.23 25.96
C VAL A 427 -17.97 2.72 25.71
N GLN A 428 -17.18 1.96 24.94
CA GLN A 428 -15.80 2.35 24.57
C GLN A 428 -15.77 3.67 23.79
N THR A 429 -16.69 3.83 22.84
CA THR A 429 -16.79 5.07 22.05
C THR A 429 -17.16 6.27 22.94
N THR A 430 -18.10 6.10 23.86
CA THR A 430 -18.48 7.16 24.79
C THR A 430 -17.31 7.58 25.66
N GLU A 431 -16.60 6.60 26.24
CA GLU A 431 -15.45 6.87 27.10
C GLU A 431 -14.29 7.55 26.33
N ALA A 432 -14.07 7.15 25.05
CA ALA A 432 -13.09 7.78 24.20
C ALA A 432 -13.41 9.25 23.92
N VAL A 433 -14.67 9.56 23.60
CA VAL A 433 -15.14 10.94 23.39
C VAL A 433 -15.01 11.76 24.67
N ASP A 434 -15.40 11.18 25.83
CA ASP A 434 -15.24 11.84 27.12
C ASP A 434 -13.78 12.11 27.47
N ALA A 435 -12.86 11.18 27.14
CA ALA A 435 -11.42 11.38 27.33
C ALA A 435 -10.89 12.53 26.48
N ALA A 436 -11.27 12.59 25.19
CA ALA A 436 -10.90 13.69 24.29
C ALA A 436 -11.46 15.04 24.78
N LEU A 437 -12.71 15.08 25.25
CA LEU A 437 -13.32 16.28 25.83
C LEU A 437 -12.62 16.74 27.10
N ARG A 438 -12.29 15.81 28.01
CA ARG A 438 -11.51 16.16 29.22
C ARG A 438 -10.15 16.72 28.84
N PHE A 439 -9.47 16.08 27.91
CA PHE A 439 -8.16 16.55 27.43
C PHE A 439 -8.25 17.95 26.82
N ALA A 440 -9.23 18.23 25.98
CA ALA A 440 -9.42 19.54 25.40
C ALA A 440 -9.63 20.62 26.48
N ARG A 441 -10.39 20.32 27.54
CA ARG A 441 -10.62 21.26 28.67
C ARG A 441 -9.40 21.48 29.54
N THR A 442 -8.63 20.44 29.83
CA THR A 442 -7.55 20.49 30.83
C THR A 442 -6.16 20.54 30.21
N GLY A 443 -5.98 20.00 29.04
CA GLY A 443 -4.70 19.92 28.32
C GLY A 443 -4.47 21.07 27.34
N LEU A 444 -5.53 21.66 26.81
CA LEU A 444 -5.46 22.81 25.91
C LEU A 444 -5.83 24.13 26.59
N ASP A 445 -6.35 24.07 27.83
CA ASP A 445 -6.84 25.21 28.60
C ASP A 445 -7.84 26.09 27.81
N THR A 446 -8.75 25.43 27.09
CA THR A 446 -9.70 26.09 26.19
C THR A 446 -11.15 25.83 26.60
N ALA A 447 -12.02 26.83 26.40
CA ALA A 447 -13.47 26.74 26.50
C ALA A 447 -14.12 27.81 25.59
N PRO A 448 -15.29 27.62 25.02
CA PRO A 448 -16.14 26.43 25.02
C PRO A 448 -15.65 25.36 24.04
N ILE A 449 -15.99 24.12 24.27
CA ILE A 449 -15.65 22.97 23.43
C ILE A 449 -16.88 22.58 22.61
N THR A 450 -16.71 22.49 21.32
CA THR A 450 -17.70 21.98 20.38
C THR A 450 -17.27 20.62 19.88
N VAL A 451 -18.12 19.59 20.00
CA VAL A 451 -17.88 18.29 19.38
C VAL A 451 -18.58 18.22 18.04
N ARG A 452 -17.87 17.79 17.02
CA ARG A 452 -18.41 17.58 15.70
C ARG A 452 -18.04 16.19 15.19
N SER A 453 -18.98 15.54 14.52
CA SER A 453 -18.72 14.29 13.83
C SER A 453 -18.51 14.54 12.35
N GLY A 454 -17.60 13.81 11.76
CA GLY A 454 -17.23 13.95 10.37
C GLY A 454 -18.25 13.42 9.35
N THR A 455 -19.49 12.99 9.68
CA THR A 455 -20.41 12.41 8.68
C THR A 455 -21.77 13.07 8.56
N ARG A 456 -22.33 13.04 7.34
CA ARG A 456 -23.73 13.42 7.06
C ARG A 456 -24.76 12.57 7.80
N HIS A 457 -24.44 11.33 8.13
CA HIS A 457 -25.31 10.37 8.80
C HIS A 457 -25.07 10.25 10.30
N ALA A 458 -24.27 11.13 10.88
CA ALA A 458 -24.01 11.13 12.31
C ALA A 458 -25.27 11.26 13.18
N THR A 459 -26.38 11.73 12.60
CA THR A 459 -27.68 11.77 13.27
C THR A 459 -28.28 10.40 13.51
N ASP A 460 -27.95 9.42 12.69
CA ASP A 460 -28.55 8.08 12.71
C ASP A 460 -27.57 6.99 13.15
N THR A 461 -26.28 7.33 13.33
CA THR A 461 -25.27 6.39 13.79
C THR A 461 -25.20 6.36 15.31
N LEU A 462 -24.68 5.23 15.84
CA LEU A 462 -24.40 5.06 17.26
C LEU A 462 -23.57 6.22 17.83
N ILE A 463 -22.54 6.66 17.08
CA ILE A 463 -21.67 7.76 17.43
C ILE A 463 -22.44 9.07 17.52
N GLY A 464 -23.29 9.36 16.53
CA GLY A 464 -24.16 10.53 16.53
C GLY A 464 -25.09 10.59 17.72
N GLY A 465 -25.66 9.44 18.13
CA GLY A 465 -26.51 9.34 19.33
C GLY A 465 -25.74 9.59 20.63
N ILE A 466 -24.51 9.09 20.74
CA ILE A 466 -23.66 9.25 21.93
C ILE A 466 -23.25 10.70 22.07
N VAL A 467 -22.81 11.31 21.03
CA VAL A 467 -22.28 12.66 21.06
C VAL A 467 -23.41 13.68 21.31
N ARG A 468 -24.61 13.52 20.72
CA ARG A 468 -25.79 14.35 21.03
C ARG A 468 -26.16 14.35 22.54
N ARG A 469 -26.01 13.22 23.20
CA ARG A 469 -26.28 13.13 24.64
C ARG A 469 -25.25 13.86 25.50
N ALA A 470 -24.00 13.97 25.01
CA ALA A 470 -22.91 14.55 25.78
C ALA A 470 -22.83 16.09 25.69
N THR A 471 -23.26 16.74 24.59
CA THR A 471 -22.82 18.12 24.32
C THR A 471 -23.82 19.07 23.65
N GLY A 472 -24.96 18.63 23.14
CA GLY A 472 -25.91 19.52 22.45
C GLY A 472 -25.40 20.11 21.10
N TRP A 473 -24.67 19.38 20.34
CA TRP A 473 -23.83 19.78 19.22
C TRP A 473 -24.47 19.91 17.82
N LYS A 474 -23.74 20.52 16.92
CA LYS A 474 -24.12 20.72 15.53
C LYS A 474 -23.41 19.73 14.61
N THR A 475 -24.14 19.11 13.70
CA THR A 475 -23.58 18.29 12.62
C THR A 475 -22.91 19.19 11.60
N MET A 476 -21.67 18.90 11.24
CA MET A 476 -21.06 19.49 10.05
C MET A 476 -21.50 18.69 8.81
N GLU A 477 -21.79 19.40 7.75
CA GLU A 477 -21.91 18.76 6.44
C GLU A 477 -20.53 18.31 5.99
N GLN A 478 -20.40 17.00 5.72
CA GLN A 478 -19.20 16.49 5.08
C GLN A 478 -19.19 16.81 3.59
N PRO A 479 -17.99 17.00 3.01
CA PRO A 479 -17.84 16.94 1.56
C PRO A 479 -18.41 15.63 1.03
N THR A 480 -19.08 15.71 -0.09
CA THR A 480 -19.65 14.52 -0.72
C THR A 480 -18.54 13.65 -1.33
N ARG A 481 -18.77 12.35 -1.46
CA ARG A 481 -17.89 11.40 -2.15
C ARG A 481 -17.43 11.85 -3.54
N SER A 482 -18.20 12.73 -4.18
CA SER A 482 -17.86 13.35 -5.47
C SER A 482 -16.60 14.21 -5.43
N ASP A 483 -16.11 14.54 -4.24
CA ASP A 483 -15.02 15.50 -4.06
C ASP A 483 -13.64 14.81 -4.00
N GLY A 484 -13.57 13.51 -4.26
CA GLY A 484 -12.31 12.74 -4.32
C GLY A 484 -11.60 12.55 -2.98
N LEU A 485 -12.28 12.81 -1.87
CA LEU A 485 -11.69 12.95 -0.54
C LEU A 485 -11.74 11.74 0.34
N LEU A 486 -12.65 10.84 0.06
CA LEU A 486 -12.76 9.58 0.78
C LEU A 486 -12.32 8.44 -0.13
N PRO A 487 -11.57 7.48 0.38
CA PRO A 487 -11.17 6.32 -0.40
C PRO A 487 -12.40 5.67 -1.02
N SER A 488 -12.32 5.36 -2.30
CA SER A 488 -13.41 4.73 -3.05
C SER A 488 -13.78 3.33 -2.54
N LYS A 489 -12.92 2.74 -1.66
CA LYS A 489 -13.10 1.40 -1.10
C LYS A 489 -12.82 1.42 0.41
N ILE A 490 -13.85 1.69 1.19
CA ILE A 490 -13.84 1.32 2.60
C ILE A 490 -14.24 -0.16 2.66
N ARG A 491 -13.30 -1.04 3.00
CA ARG A 491 -13.66 -2.41 3.38
C ARG A 491 -14.29 -2.38 4.76
N VAL A 492 -15.59 -2.45 4.82
CA VAL A 492 -16.38 -2.59 6.05
C VAL A 492 -16.61 -4.08 6.32
N ASP A 493 -15.60 -4.90 6.25
CA ASP A 493 -15.73 -6.33 6.55
C ASP A 493 -15.45 -6.67 8.02
N GLY A 494 -15.30 -5.65 8.85
CA GLY A 494 -15.17 -5.79 10.30
C GLY A 494 -13.85 -6.37 10.80
N THR A 495 -12.93 -6.75 9.93
CA THR A 495 -11.64 -7.31 10.31
C THR A 495 -10.50 -6.30 10.32
N PHE A 496 -10.62 -5.22 9.57
CA PHE A 496 -9.58 -4.19 9.45
C PHE A 496 -10.19 -2.80 9.50
N GLY A 497 -10.49 -2.29 10.63
CA GLY A 497 -11.14 -0.99 10.79
C GLY A 497 -10.27 0.23 10.53
N ILE A 498 -9.30 0.11 9.64
CA ILE A 498 -8.58 1.23 9.09
C ILE A 498 -9.09 1.41 7.67
N PRO A 499 -9.59 2.59 7.28
CA PRO A 499 -9.97 2.84 5.91
C PRO A 499 -8.77 2.71 5.01
N PHE A 500 -8.97 2.12 3.87
CA PHE A 500 -7.93 1.95 2.88
C PHE A 500 -7.67 3.26 2.15
N VAL A 501 -6.42 3.53 1.96
CA VAL A 501 -5.94 4.51 1.02
C VAL A 501 -6.14 3.95 -0.37
N SER A 502 -6.90 4.61 -1.22
CA SER A 502 -7.21 4.12 -2.56
C SER A 502 -6.37 4.76 -3.66
N SER A 503 -5.58 5.78 -3.32
CA SER A 503 -4.74 6.52 -4.27
C SER A 503 -3.50 7.11 -3.58
N ALA A 504 -2.50 7.51 -4.34
CA ALA A 504 -1.36 8.26 -3.81
C ALA A 504 -1.78 9.58 -3.16
N ALA A 505 -2.89 10.19 -3.63
CA ALA A 505 -3.49 11.35 -2.99
C ALA A 505 -4.03 11.01 -1.60
N ASP A 506 -4.70 9.86 -1.46
CA ASP A 506 -5.20 9.39 -0.17
C ASP A 506 -4.05 8.97 0.76
N ALA A 507 -3.00 8.32 0.24
CA ALA A 507 -1.80 8.02 1.01
C ALA A 507 -1.17 9.31 1.56
N ARG A 508 -1.08 10.33 0.73
CA ARG A 508 -0.65 11.66 1.17
C ARG A 508 -1.62 12.27 2.19
N THR A 509 -2.92 12.08 2.02
CA THR A 509 -3.91 12.53 3.00
C THR A 509 -3.77 11.81 4.33
N MET A 510 -3.43 10.51 4.34
CA MET A 510 -3.04 9.82 5.56
C MET A 510 -1.80 10.44 6.22
N CYS A 511 -0.86 10.86 5.38
CA CYS A 511 0.40 11.40 5.86
C CYS A 511 0.32 12.87 6.17
N THR A 512 -0.41 13.63 5.36
CA THR A 512 -0.17 15.02 5.24
C THR A 512 -1.35 15.84 5.49
N THR A 513 -2.40 15.68 5.72
CA THR A 513 -3.07 16.87 5.47
C THR A 513 -3.66 16.97 4.12
N ALA A 514 -4.64 16.45 3.84
CA ALA A 514 -5.44 17.23 3.09
C ALA A 514 -5.34 17.70 1.77
N THR A 515 -5.01 16.93 0.96
CA THR A 515 -4.98 17.33 -0.42
C THR A 515 -6.35 17.45 -1.08
N GLY A 516 -7.34 16.94 -0.48
CA GLY A 516 -8.58 16.78 -1.17
C GLY A 516 -9.63 17.86 -0.94
N LEU A 517 -9.76 18.45 0.25
CA LEU A 517 -10.85 19.36 0.57
C LEU A 517 -10.76 20.73 -0.11
N SER A 518 -9.57 21.16 -0.50
CA SER A 518 -9.40 22.46 -1.16
C SER A 518 -9.55 22.41 -2.69
N ALA A 519 -9.56 21.24 -3.31
CA ALA A 519 -9.73 21.13 -4.75
C ALA A 519 -11.21 21.14 -5.20
N ALA A 520 -12.13 21.13 -4.27
CA ALA A 520 -13.57 21.15 -4.52
C ALA A 520 -14.22 22.54 -4.36
N ARG A 521 -13.41 23.61 -4.33
CA ARG A 521 -13.91 25.00 -4.40
C ARG A 521 -13.60 25.65 -5.73
#